data_5bfd25c81c0c357162c26d11e99253a5
#
_entry.id   5bfd25c81c0c357162c26d11e99253a5
#
_cell.length_a   1.000
_cell.length_b   1.000
_cell.length_c   1.000
_cell.angle_alpha   90.00
_cell.angle_beta   90.00
_cell.angle_gamma   90.00
#
_symmetry.space_group_name_H-M   'P 1'
#
loop_
_entity.id
_entity.type
_entity.pdbx_description
1 polymer ?
#
loop_
_entity_poly.entity_id
_entity_poly.type
_entity_poly.pdbx_seq_one_letter_code
_entity_poly.pdbx_strand_id
1 'polypeptide(L)'
;MIRNNKSKDKIVIPEKLRSDVIDTIPKVLELCPIPESIDITYIKDQVKVYMEGRQQFYIETGRNPYIEDEFSEYWIAKASKGKQIGKGSCGMDVKTHKNEGIDVMCVVMNKGISNEKSLMQNFSSAGKNLDTLFTEKKDIEALTLFTEEYISKIKKTQLNNNLSDLYILSFISTKKNIYMICLKLYIDRINNVKSSGFTEKLKNIKTEYFIDSKIGDIRLYKSKKRLELRLKNNIIYDTNIVNLYTIE
;
A
#
# COMPACT_ATOMS: atom_id res chain seq x y z
N MET A 1 -12.75 58.78 -4.87
CA MET A 1 -12.83 57.37 -4.50
C MET A 1 -12.28 56.54 -5.61
N ILE A 2 -11.05 56.06 -5.48
CA ILE A 2 -10.41 55.17 -6.48
C ILE A 2 -10.51 53.75 -5.95
N ARG A 3 -11.25 52.93 -6.67
CA ARG A 3 -11.36 51.48 -6.36
C ARG A 3 -10.16 50.77 -6.99
N ASN A 4 -9.22 50.31 -6.16
CA ASN A 4 -8.16 49.41 -6.56
C ASN A 4 -8.72 47.98 -6.73
N ASN A 5 -8.96 47.57 -7.97
CA ASN A 5 -9.16 46.18 -8.35
C ASN A 5 -7.78 45.51 -8.49
N LYS A 6 -7.30 44.83 -7.46
CA LYS A 6 -6.21 43.87 -7.61
C LYS A 6 -6.79 42.55 -8.15
N SER A 7 -6.66 42.36 -9.44
CA SER A 7 -6.85 41.04 -10.05
C SER A 7 -5.74 40.11 -9.51
N LYS A 8 -6.12 39.07 -8.79
CA LYS A 8 -5.22 37.96 -8.46
C LYS A 8 -5.06 37.11 -9.74
N ASP A 9 -4.01 37.38 -10.50
CA ASP A 9 -3.64 36.50 -11.60
C ASP A 9 -3.33 35.11 -11.03
N LYS A 10 -4.26 34.17 -11.25
CA LYS A 10 -4.01 32.77 -11.03
C LYS A 10 -3.00 32.33 -12.09
N ILE A 11 -1.77 32.05 -11.66
CA ILE A 11 -0.77 31.40 -12.53
C ILE A 11 -1.32 30.02 -12.92
N VAL A 12 -1.81 29.92 -14.13
CA VAL A 12 -2.25 28.63 -14.71
C VAL A 12 -1.00 27.93 -15.23
N ILE A 13 -0.51 26.96 -14.46
CA ILE A 13 0.60 26.10 -14.91
C ILE A 13 0.03 25.19 -16.02
N PRO A 14 0.64 25.17 -17.22
CA PRO A 14 0.22 24.28 -18.31
C PRO A 14 0.20 22.82 -17.87
N GLU A 15 -0.79 22.05 -18.33
CA GLU A 15 -1.04 20.66 -17.92
C GLU A 15 0.20 19.73 -18.14
N LYS A 16 0.97 20.00 -19.21
CA LYS A 16 2.23 19.30 -19.51
C LYS A 16 3.32 19.56 -18.47
N LEU A 17 3.46 20.80 -17.98
CA LEU A 17 4.38 21.14 -16.88
C LEU A 17 3.92 20.55 -15.52
N ARG A 18 2.61 20.33 -15.32
CA ARG A 18 2.10 19.62 -14.14
C ARG A 18 2.50 18.15 -14.13
N SER A 19 2.44 17.45 -15.26
CA SER A 19 2.84 16.05 -15.34
C SER A 19 4.32 15.86 -15.01
N ASP A 20 5.19 16.70 -15.58
CA ASP A 20 6.64 16.60 -15.39
C ASP A 20 7.09 16.95 -13.97
N VAL A 21 6.38 17.87 -13.29
CA VAL A 21 6.64 18.20 -11.87
C VAL A 21 6.11 17.10 -10.93
N ILE A 22 4.99 16.45 -11.28
CA ILE A 22 4.42 15.35 -10.50
C ILE A 22 5.36 14.14 -10.46
N ASP A 23 6.06 13.85 -11.54
CA ASP A 23 7.01 12.73 -11.63
C ASP A 23 8.31 12.98 -10.84
N THR A 24 8.64 14.22 -10.49
CA THR A 24 9.86 14.58 -9.74
C THR A 24 9.68 14.55 -8.22
N ILE A 25 8.44 14.54 -7.71
CA ILE A 25 8.19 14.51 -6.26
C ILE A 25 8.34 13.07 -5.74
N PRO A 26 9.28 12.82 -4.80
CA PRO A 26 9.48 11.50 -4.22
C PRO A 26 8.20 10.96 -3.58
N LYS A 27 7.88 9.70 -3.85
CA LYS A 27 6.69 9.04 -3.31
C LYS A 27 6.97 8.43 -1.94
N VAL A 28 5.93 8.25 -1.14
CA VAL A 28 6.01 7.56 0.16
C VAL A 28 6.25 6.07 -0.05
N LEU A 29 5.61 5.48 -1.07
CA LEU A 29 5.82 4.09 -1.49
C LEU A 29 6.47 4.08 -2.87
N GLU A 30 7.62 3.41 -2.97
CA GLU A 30 8.33 3.21 -4.23
C GLU A 30 8.58 1.73 -4.49
N LEU A 31 8.34 1.29 -5.72
CA LEU A 31 8.65 -0.07 -6.15
C LEU A 31 10.16 -0.30 -6.09
N CYS A 32 10.57 -1.41 -5.51
CA CYS A 32 11.98 -1.77 -5.33
C CYS A 32 12.20 -3.28 -5.51
N PRO A 33 13.44 -3.72 -5.70
CA PRO A 33 13.77 -5.14 -5.62
C PRO A 33 13.39 -5.74 -4.27
N ILE A 34 13.11 -7.04 -4.26
CA ILE A 34 12.91 -7.79 -3.01
C ILE A 34 14.18 -7.69 -2.17
N PRO A 35 14.10 -7.38 -0.85
CA PRO A 35 15.27 -7.32 0.02
C PRO A 35 16.08 -8.62 -0.01
N GLU A 36 17.41 -8.50 -0.04
CA GLU A 36 18.34 -9.65 -0.04
C GLU A 36 18.22 -10.53 1.22
N SER A 37 17.62 -10.00 2.29
CA SER A 37 17.34 -10.76 3.50
C SER A 37 16.31 -11.87 3.29
N ILE A 38 15.58 -11.88 2.15
CA ILE A 38 14.48 -12.80 1.87
C ILE A 38 14.91 -13.85 0.86
N ASP A 39 14.86 -15.10 1.26
CA ASP A 39 15.09 -16.26 0.38
C ASP A 39 13.86 -16.48 -0.53
N ILE A 40 13.98 -16.01 -1.77
CA ILE A 40 12.93 -16.15 -2.79
C ILE A 40 12.71 -17.59 -3.20
N THR A 41 13.75 -18.42 -3.18
CA THR A 41 13.64 -19.84 -3.53
C THR A 41 12.73 -20.55 -2.53
N TYR A 42 12.96 -20.31 -1.23
CA TYR A 42 12.09 -20.83 -0.18
C TYR A 42 10.62 -20.40 -0.41
N ILE A 43 10.37 -19.13 -0.71
CA ILE A 43 9.00 -18.63 -0.96
C ILE A 43 8.36 -19.34 -2.15
N LYS A 44 9.09 -19.50 -3.27
CA LYS A 44 8.60 -20.22 -4.45
C LYS A 44 8.18 -21.66 -4.12
N ASP A 45 9.00 -22.36 -3.36
CA ASP A 45 8.72 -23.75 -2.94
C ASP A 45 7.46 -23.82 -2.07
N GLN A 46 7.30 -22.90 -1.11
CA GLN A 46 6.11 -22.86 -0.26
C GLN A 46 4.84 -22.54 -1.06
N VAL A 47 4.90 -21.54 -1.95
CA VAL A 47 3.78 -21.17 -2.82
C VAL A 47 3.40 -22.33 -3.73
N LYS A 48 4.40 -23.03 -4.31
CA LYS A 48 4.17 -24.21 -5.16
C LYS A 48 3.39 -25.29 -4.40
N VAL A 49 3.90 -25.73 -3.26
CA VAL A 49 3.24 -26.78 -2.43
C VAL A 49 1.82 -26.37 -2.05
N TYR A 50 1.64 -25.12 -1.64
CA TYR A 50 0.33 -24.59 -1.26
C TYR A 50 -0.66 -24.58 -2.41
N MET A 51 -0.21 -24.16 -3.61
CA MET A 51 -1.05 -24.05 -4.78
C MET A 51 -1.38 -25.41 -5.39
N GLU A 52 -0.42 -26.35 -5.44
CA GLU A 52 -0.64 -27.72 -5.90
C GLU A 52 -1.72 -28.42 -5.08
N GLY A 53 -1.72 -28.22 -3.75
CA GLY A 53 -2.76 -28.77 -2.86
C GLY A 53 -4.15 -28.17 -3.04
N ARG A 54 -4.28 -27.03 -3.75
CA ARG A 54 -5.55 -26.30 -3.96
C ARG A 54 -5.94 -26.13 -5.42
N GLN A 55 -5.13 -26.57 -6.35
CA GLN A 55 -5.35 -26.34 -7.78
C GLN A 55 -6.72 -26.85 -8.24
N GLN A 56 -7.09 -28.07 -7.86
CA GLN A 56 -8.38 -28.66 -8.21
C GLN A 56 -9.56 -27.79 -7.74
N PHE A 57 -9.50 -27.27 -6.52
CA PHE A 57 -10.53 -26.39 -6.00
C PHE A 57 -10.69 -25.09 -6.81
N TYR A 58 -9.58 -24.48 -7.23
CA TYR A 58 -9.64 -23.25 -8.03
C TYR A 58 -10.16 -23.51 -9.45
N ILE A 59 -9.81 -24.65 -10.06
CA ILE A 59 -10.33 -25.07 -11.35
C ILE A 59 -11.84 -25.28 -11.28
N GLU A 60 -12.30 -26.07 -10.32
CA GLU A 60 -13.72 -26.43 -10.18
C GLU A 60 -14.60 -25.22 -9.82
N THR A 61 -14.10 -24.32 -8.99
CA THR A 61 -14.88 -23.16 -8.55
C THR A 61 -14.75 -21.93 -9.45
N GLY A 62 -13.79 -21.91 -10.38
CA GLY A 62 -13.47 -20.74 -11.20
C GLY A 62 -12.98 -19.52 -10.41
N ARG A 63 -12.63 -19.71 -9.13
CA ARG A 63 -12.10 -18.63 -8.27
C ARG A 63 -10.66 -18.33 -8.63
N ASN A 64 -10.25 -17.09 -8.41
CA ASN A 64 -8.83 -16.75 -8.47
C ASN A 64 -8.08 -17.45 -7.35
N PRO A 65 -6.85 -17.95 -7.61
CA PRO A 65 -5.96 -18.42 -6.55
C PRO A 65 -5.81 -17.34 -5.48
N TYR A 66 -5.68 -17.75 -4.24
CA TYR A 66 -5.51 -16.83 -3.11
C TYR A 66 -4.60 -17.47 -2.06
N ILE A 67 -3.67 -16.68 -1.56
CA ILE A 67 -2.82 -17.04 -0.41
C ILE A 67 -3.40 -16.35 0.81
N GLU A 68 -3.63 -17.10 1.88
CA GLU A 68 -4.10 -16.56 3.16
C GLU A 68 -2.98 -15.76 3.85
N ASP A 69 -3.35 -14.66 4.50
CA ASP A 69 -2.39 -13.71 5.08
C ASP A 69 -1.47 -14.42 6.12
N GLU A 70 -2.01 -15.34 6.94
CA GLU A 70 -1.25 -16.06 7.96
C GLU A 70 -0.12 -16.93 7.37
N PHE A 71 -0.36 -17.58 6.24
CA PHE A 71 0.69 -18.36 5.57
C PHE A 71 1.77 -17.47 4.99
N SER A 72 1.38 -16.39 4.33
CA SER A 72 2.33 -15.47 3.70
C SER A 72 3.25 -14.79 4.73
N GLU A 73 2.71 -14.33 5.85
CA GLU A 73 3.50 -13.77 6.96
C GLU A 73 4.48 -14.79 7.54
N TYR A 74 4.01 -16.02 7.76
CA TYR A 74 4.85 -17.12 8.27
C TYR A 74 5.99 -17.44 7.29
N TRP A 75 5.71 -17.52 5.99
CA TRP A 75 6.74 -17.81 4.99
C TRP A 75 7.78 -16.69 4.89
N ILE A 76 7.35 -15.43 4.91
CA ILE A 76 8.29 -14.30 4.92
C ILE A 76 9.16 -14.31 6.17
N ALA A 77 8.59 -14.60 7.35
CA ALA A 77 9.37 -14.72 8.57
C ALA A 77 10.43 -15.82 8.48
N LYS A 78 10.09 -16.99 7.90
CA LYS A 78 11.05 -18.09 7.69
C LYS A 78 12.10 -17.77 6.64
N ALA A 79 11.67 -17.28 5.47
CA ALA A 79 12.55 -16.91 4.36
C ALA A 79 13.57 -15.84 4.76
N SER A 80 13.21 -14.93 5.65
CA SER A 80 14.08 -13.85 6.13
C SER A 80 14.90 -14.24 7.38
N LYS A 81 14.81 -15.48 7.86
CA LYS A 81 15.38 -15.91 9.16
C LYS A 81 15.00 -14.95 10.30
N GLY A 82 13.81 -14.38 10.18
CA GLY A 82 13.26 -13.38 11.07
C GLY A 82 12.19 -13.93 12.00
N LYS A 83 11.33 -13.04 12.47
CA LYS A 83 10.22 -13.36 13.35
C LYS A 83 8.99 -12.54 13.03
N GLN A 84 7.80 -13.12 13.25
CA GLN A 84 6.55 -12.35 13.24
C GLN A 84 6.51 -11.41 14.45
N ILE A 85 6.11 -10.16 14.20
CA ILE A 85 5.98 -9.10 15.22
C ILE A 85 4.58 -8.47 15.21
N GLY A 86 3.76 -8.81 14.22
CA GLY A 86 2.44 -8.24 13.92
C GLY A 86 1.35 -8.67 14.90
N LYS A 87 1.54 -8.54 16.23
CA LYS A 87 0.46 -8.75 17.20
C LYS A 87 -0.21 -7.43 17.55
N GLY A 88 -1.53 -7.34 17.29
CA GLY A 88 -2.35 -6.18 17.65
C GLY A 88 -2.24 -5.03 16.66
N SER A 89 -1.99 -3.80 17.14
CA SER A 89 -1.91 -2.59 16.31
C SER A 89 -0.51 -2.32 15.73
N CYS A 90 0.31 -3.36 15.56
CA CYS A 90 1.62 -3.23 14.93
C CYS A 90 1.45 -2.85 13.46
N GLY A 91 2.25 -1.93 12.95
CA GLY A 91 2.21 -1.51 11.55
C GLY A 91 3.09 -2.35 10.63
N MET A 92 3.71 -3.43 11.15
CA MET A 92 4.54 -4.39 10.41
C MET A 92 4.30 -5.78 10.95
N ASP A 93 4.31 -6.79 10.07
CA ASP A 93 4.02 -8.18 10.42
C ASP A 93 5.28 -8.96 10.77
N VAL A 94 6.38 -8.69 10.07
CA VAL A 94 7.62 -9.42 10.20
C VAL A 94 8.81 -8.48 10.43
N LYS A 95 9.73 -8.91 11.31
CA LYS A 95 11.07 -8.35 11.43
C LYS A 95 12.08 -9.36 10.87
N THR A 96 12.89 -8.95 9.89
CA THR A 96 13.94 -9.79 9.29
C THR A 96 15.16 -9.88 10.21
N HIS A 97 16.09 -10.81 9.92
CA HIS A 97 17.36 -10.89 10.62
C HIS A 97 18.26 -9.64 10.42
N LYS A 98 18.04 -8.86 9.35
CA LYS A 98 18.70 -7.57 9.09
C LYS A 98 18.00 -6.39 9.75
N ASN A 99 17.04 -6.62 10.64
CA ASN A 99 16.20 -5.60 11.29
C ASN A 99 15.30 -4.79 10.34
N GLU A 100 14.96 -5.31 9.18
CA GLU A 100 13.97 -4.68 8.30
C GLU A 100 12.56 -5.03 8.79
N GLY A 101 11.63 -4.08 8.68
CA GLY A 101 10.21 -4.28 8.94
C GLY A 101 9.45 -4.56 7.66
N ILE A 102 8.64 -5.60 7.65
CA ILE A 102 7.85 -6.00 6.49
C ILE A 102 6.37 -6.09 6.88
N ASP A 103 5.54 -5.36 6.15
CA ASP A 103 4.08 -5.52 6.12
C ASP A 103 3.72 -6.43 4.94
N VAL A 104 3.01 -7.52 5.19
CA VAL A 104 2.72 -8.56 4.20
C VAL A 104 1.28 -8.46 3.74
N MET A 105 1.07 -8.40 2.45
CA MET A 105 -0.27 -8.25 1.86
C MET A 105 -0.54 -9.33 0.81
N CYS A 106 -1.73 -9.91 0.83
CA CYS A 106 -2.21 -10.78 -0.24
C CYS A 106 -3.32 -10.07 -1.02
N VAL A 107 -3.11 -9.80 -2.30
CA VAL A 107 -4.06 -9.10 -3.16
C VAL A 107 -4.51 -9.97 -4.32
N VAL A 108 -5.77 -9.82 -4.73
CA VAL A 108 -6.34 -10.52 -5.88
C VAL A 108 -6.62 -9.51 -6.98
N MET A 109 -6.11 -9.75 -8.19
CA MET A 109 -6.36 -8.91 -9.35
C MET A 109 -7.71 -9.23 -9.99
N ASN A 110 -8.56 -8.20 -10.10
CA ASN A 110 -9.86 -8.28 -10.75
C ASN A 110 -10.03 -7.12 -11.73
N LYS A 111 -10.31 -7.42 -13.00
CA LYS A 111 -10.58 -6.39 -14.02
C LYS A 111 -9.51 -5.29 -14.09
N GLY A 112 -8.24 -5.66 -13.99
CA GLY A 112 -7.11 -4.74 -14.16
C GLY A 112 -6.73 -3.95 -12.91
N ILE A 113 -7.38 -4.19 -11.77
CA ILE A 113 -7.04 -3.57 -10.47
C ILE A 113 -7.14 -4.62 -9.36
N SER A 114 -6.31 -4.51 -8.32
CA SER A 114 -6.39 -5.39 -7.15
C SER A 114 -7.62 -5.07 -6.28
N ASN A 115 -7.97 -6.02 -5.42
CA ASN A 115 -8.80 -5.71 -4.26
C ASN A 115 -8.11 -4.66 -3.38
N GLU A 116 -8.90 -4.02 -2.53
CA GLU A 116 -8.38 -3.04 -1.56
C GLU A 116 -7.72 -3.75 -0.39
N LYS A 117 -6.52 -3.33 -0.01
CA LYS A 117 -5.84 -3.78 1.21
C LYS A 117 -5.53 -2.61 2.12
N SER A 118 -5.76 -2.81 3.40
CA SER A 118 -5.48 -1.80 4.41
C SER A 118 -3.99 -1.64 4.61
N LEU A 119 -3.49 -0.39 4.53
CA LEU A 119 -2.13 -0.06 4.94
C LEU A 119 -1.98 -0.01 6.46
N MET A 120 -3.10 0.15 7.18
CA MET A 120 -3.14 0.12 8.63
C MET A 120 -4.57 -0.05 9.13
N GLN A 121 -4.78 -0.97 10.06
CA GLN A 121 -6.06 -1.16 10.71
C GLN A 121 -6.16 -0.30 11.98
N ASN A 122 -7.41 0.09 12.33
CA ASN A 122 -7.79 0.74 13.59
C ASN A 122 -7.19 2.12 13.86
N PHE A 123 -7.77 3.13 13.21
CA PHE A 123 -7.66 4.53 13.64
C PHE A 123 -8.74 4.83 14.69
N SER A 124 -8.55 4.41 15.92
CA SER A 124 -9.57 4.56 16.96
C SER A 124 -9.75 6.02 17.44
N SER A 125 -8.68 6.79 17.47
CA SER A 125 -8.71 8.19 17.90
C SER A 125 -9.18 9.16 16.81
N ALA A 126 -8.70 8.98 15.58
CA ALA A 126 -9.09 9.80 14.44
C ALA A 126 -10.55 9.57 14.03
N GLY A 127 -11.09 8.37 14.32
CA GLY A 127 -12.43 7.98 13.85
C GLY A 127 -13.58 8.86 14.32
N LYS A 128 -13.49 9.50 15.47
CA LYS A 128 -14.55 10.38 16.00
C LYS A 128 -14.68 11.69 15.22
N ASN A 129 -13.55 12.26 14.78
CA ASN A 129 -13.52 13.53 14.06
C ASN A 129 -13.70 13.34 12.55
N LEU A 130 -13.40 12.14 12.02
CA LEU A 130 -13.41 11.87 10.60
C LEU A 130 -14.80 12.06 9.97
N ASP A 131 -15.86 11.59 10.63
CA ASP A 131 -17.23 11.73 10.13
C ASP A 131 -17.64 13.18 9.97
N THR A 132 -17.26 14.04 10.93
CA THR A 132 -17.46 15.50 10.88
C THR A 132 -16.68 16.10 9.71
N LEU A 133 -15.39 15.80 9.58
CA LEU A 133 -14.54 16.32 8.52
C LEU A 133 -15.04 15.92 7.11
N PHE A 134 -15.53 14.70 6.94
CA PHE A 134 -16.16 14.29 5.68
C PHE A 134 -17.48 15.01 5.41
N THR A 135 -18.30 15.25 6.44
CA THR A 135 -19.56 15.97 6.32
C THR A 135 -19.33 17.43 5.96
N GLU A 136 -18.33 18.06 6.55
CA GLU A 136 -17.91 19.44 6.29
C GLU A 136 -17.06 19.58 5.01
N LYS A 137 -16.78 18.48 4.31
CA LYS A 137 -15.92 18.41 3.11
C LYS A 137 -14.50 18.95 3.33
N LYS A 138 -13.94 18.69 4.49
CA LYS A 138 -12.56 19.06 4.88
C LYS A 138 -11.59 17.91 4.57
N ASP A 139 -11.29 17.73 3.30
CA ASP A 139 -10.46 16.63 2.83
C ASP A 139 -8.98 16.75 3.26
N ILE A 140 -8.45 17.96 3.30
CA ILE A 140 -7.06 18.21 3.71
C ILE A 140 -6.90 17.88 5.19
N GLU A 141 -7.78 18.41 6.06
CA GLU A 141 -7.72 18.14 7.50
C GLU A 141 -7.95 16.66 7.82
N ALA A 142 -8.86 16.00 7.09
CA ALA A 142 -9.11 14.57 7.25
C ALA A 142 -7.89 13.74 6.86
N LEU A 143 -7.22 14.08 5.76
CA LEU A 143 -6.01 13.39 5.32
C LEU A 143 -4.85 13.62 6.30
N THR A 144 -4.64 14.87 6.74
CA THR A 144 -3.60 15.22 7.71
C THR A 144 -3.75 14.43 9.01
N LEU A 145 -4.96 14.39 9.57
CA LEU A 145 -5.24 13.60 10.77
C LEU A 145 -4.84 12.14 10.65
N PHE A 146 -5.12 11.53 9.49
CA PHE A 146 -4.78 10.12 9.24
C PHE A 146 -3.29 9.90 8.99
N THR A 147 -2.63 10.77 8.26
CA THR A 147 -1.19 10.64 7.99
C THR A 147 -0.37 10.83 9.25
N GLU A 148 -0.74 11.75 10.14
CA GLU A 148 -0.10 11.94 11.43
C GLU A 148 -0.23 10.68 12.33
N GLU A 149 -1.42 10.11 12.40
CA GLU A 149 -1.63 8.88 13.16
C GLU A 149 -0.87 7.68 12.55
N TYR A 150 -0.84 7.58 11.21
CA TYR A 150 -0.06 6.58 10.50
C TYR A 150 1.43 6.68 10.82
N ILE A 151 2.01 7.89 10.70
CA ILE A 151 3.40 8.16 11.08
C ILE A 151 3.67 7.72 12.52
N SER A 152 2.82 8.14 13.45
CA SER A 152 2.98 7.84 14.87
C SER A 152 3.04 6.34 15.14
N LYS A 153 2.13 5.56 14.53
CA LYS A 153 2.10 4.10 14.70
C LYS A 153 3.32 3.42 14.10
N ILE A 154 3.70 3.80 12.87
CA ILE A 154 4.86 3.19 12.21
C ILE A 154 6.15 3.53 12.96
N LYS A 155 6.35 4.79 13.37
CA LYS A 155 7.53 5.18 14.17
C LYS A 155 7.59 4.44 15.51
N LYS A 156 6.46 4.27 16.19
CA LYS A 156 6.39 3.46 17.41
C LYS A 156 6.79 2.01 17.15
N THR A 157 6.31 1.41 16.05
CA THR A 157 6.68 0.05 15.65
C THR A 157 8.18 -0.05 15.33
N GLN A 158 8.73 0.92 14.58
CA GLN A 158 10.15 1.00 14.28
C GLN A 158 11.01 1.04 15.54
N LEU A 159 10.70 1.94 16.47
CA LEU A 159 11.44 2.09 17.73
C LEU A 159 11.35 0.83 18.60
N ASN A 160 10.14 0.32 18.82
CA ASN A 160 9.92 -0.84 19.70
C ASN A 160 10.59 -2.11 19.19
N ASN A 161 10.79 -2.24 17.87
CA ASN A 161 11.38 -3.41 17.25
C ASN A 161 12.77 -3.16 16.69
N ASN A 162 13.34 -1.96 16.83
CA ASN A 162 14.62 -1.57 16.25
C ASN A 162 14.70 -1.89 14.75
N LEU A 163 13.75 -1.33 13.97
CA LEU A 163 13.67 -1.56 12.52
C LEU A 163 14.44 -0.47 11.77
N SER A 164 15.29 -0.89 10.81
CA SER A 164 16.07 0.01 9.95
C SER A 164 15.28 0.52 8.76
N ASP A 165 14.83 -0.39 7.90
CA ASP A 165 14.06 -0.11 6.70
C ASP A 165 12.67 -0.74 6.80
N LEU A 166 11.73 -0.16 6.04
CA LEU A 166 10.34 -0.62 6.04
C LEU A 166 9.90 -0.95 4.62
N TYR A 167 9.24 -2.10 4.48
CA TYR A 167 8.78 -2.62 3.20
C TYR A 167 7.34 -3.13 3.30
N ILE A 168 6.64 -3.07 2.17
CA ILE A 168 5.37 -3.76 1.95
C ILE A 168 5.63 -4.83 0.91
N LEU A 169 5.47 -6.09 1.27
CA LEU A 169 5.53 -7.21 0.34
C LEU A 169 4.12 -7.65 -0.03
N SER A 170 3.82 -7.60 -1.32
CA SER A 170 2.49 -8.00 -1.80
C SER A 170 2.56 -9.25 -2.65
N PHE A 171 1.86 -10.30 -2.21
CA PHE A 171 1.55 -11.47 -3.05
C PHE A 171 0.35 -11.11 -3.93
N ILE A 172 0.55 -11.15 -5.25
CA ILE A 172 -0.44 -10.74 -6.23
C ILE A 172 -0.98 -11.97 -6.93
N SER A 173 -2.24 -12.29 -6.69
CA SER A 173 -2.93 -13.40 -7.33
C SER A 173 -3.70 -12.95 -8.56
N THR A 174 -3.44 -13.59 -9.68
CA THR A 174 -4.20 -13.48 -10.93
C THR A 174 -4.88 -14.81 -11.23
N LYS A 175 -5.61 -14.92 -12.34
CA LYS A 175 -6.21 -16.20 -12.74
C LYS A 175 -5.19 -17.32 -13.00
N LYS A 176 -3.98 -16.97 -13.43
CA LYS A 176 -2.97 -17.94 -13.87
C LYS A 176 -1.67 -17.90 -13.10
N ASN A 177 -1.39 -16.84 -12.39
CA ASN A 177 -0.08 -16.66 -11.77
C ASN A 177 -0.20 -16.07 -10.37
N ILE A 178 0.78 -16.42 -9.55
CA ILE A 178 1.07 -15.73 -8.28
C ILE A 178 2.38 -14.98 -8.47
N TYR A 179 2.34 -13.68 -8.22
CA TYR A 179 3.51 -12.81 -8.26
C TYR A 179 3.81 -12.26 -6.88
N MET A 180 5.01 -11.74 -6.70
CA MET A 180 5.40 -10.95 -5.53
C MET A 180 6.10 -9.67 -5.97
N ILE A 181 5.75 -8.59 -5.29
CA ILE A 181 6.41 -7.28 -5.43
C ILE A 181 6.82 -6.75 -4.07
N CYS A 182 7.77 -5.81 -4.09
CA CYS A 182 8.18 -5.07 -2.91
C CYS A 182 8.02 -3.57 -3.13
N LEU A 183 7.43 -2.90 -2.15
CA LEU A 183 7.36 -1.45 -2.07
C LEU A 183 8.15 -1.00 -0.85
N LYS A 184 9.14 -0.13 -1.03
CA LYS A 184 9.83 0.50 0.10
C LYS A 184 9.01 1.66 0.64
N LEU A 185 8.85 1.72 1.95
CA LEU A 185 8.07 2.73 2.67
C LEU A 185 9.00 3.81 3.25
N TYR A 186 8.85 5.04 2.81
CA TYR A 186 9.60 6.22 3.26
C TYR A 186 8.71 7.11 4.12
N ILE A 187 8.72 6.87 5.43
CA ILE A 187 7.83 7.57 6.41
C ILE A 187 8.08 9.08 6.46
N ASP A 188 9.31 9.52 6.30
CA ASP A 188 9.70 10.92 6.28
C ASP A 188 9.10 11.73 5.11
N ARG A 189 8.69 11.04 4.04
CA ARG A 189 8.06 11.67 2.87
C ARG A 189 6.55 11.85 2.99
N ILE A 190 5.93 11.35 4.05
CA ILE A 190 4.46 11.33 4.19
C ILE A 190 3.88 12.75 4.28
N ASN A 191 4.65 13.72 4.76
CA ASN A 191 4.23 15.12 4.80
C ASN A 191 4.06 15.75 3.39
N ASN A 192 4.57 15.10 2.34
CA ASN A 192 4.38 15.52 0.96
C ASN A 192 3.05 15.05 0.37
N VAL A 193 2.35 14.13 1.04
CA VAL A 193 1.07 13.60 0.57
C VAL A 193 0.02 14.71 0.54
N LYS A 194 -0.69 14.79 -0.57
CA LYS A 194 -1.76 15.77 -0.78
C LYS A 194 -3.09 15.07 -1.03
N SER A 195 -4.17 15.76 -0.69
CA SER A 195 -5.51 15.38 -1.11
C SER A 195 -5.73 15.84 -2.55
N SER A 196 -6.23 14.97 -3.40
CA SER A 196 -6.81 15.32 -4.70
C SER A 196 -8.34 15.40 -4.66
N GLY A 197 -8.90 15.53 -3.47
CA GLY A 197 -10.32 15.73 -3.23
C GLY A 197 -11.11 14.45 -2.98
N PHE A 198 -12.39 14.65 -2.68
CA PHE A 198 -13.34 13.58 -2.46
C PHE A 198 -13.72 12.89 -3.76
N THR A 199 -14.04 11.60 -3.69
CA THR A 199 -14.74 10.91 -4.78
C THR A 199 -16.19 11.38 -4.88
N GLU A 200 -16.81 11.17 -6.05
CA GLU A 200 -18.17 11.65 -6.38
C GLU A 200 -19.25 11.39 -5.30
N LYS A 201 -19.13 10.31 -4.55
CA LYS A 201 -20.09 9.93 -3.48
C LYS A 201 -19.58 10.27 -2.07
N LEU A 202 -18.58 11.11 -1.91
CA LEU A 202 -17.96 11.44 -0.63
C LEU A 202 -17.56 10.20 0.21
N LYS A 203 -17.26 9.08 -0.43
CA LYS A 203 -16.95 7.81 0.24
C LYS A 203 -15.47 7.71 0.66
N ASN A 204 -14.62 8.34 -0.11
CA ASN A 204 -13.18 8.36 0.16
C ASN A 204 -12.51 9.62 -0.41
N ILE A 205 -11.31 9.88 0.09
CA ILE A 205 -10.40 10.93 -0.39
C ILE A 205 -9.29 10.22 -1.17
N LYS A 206 -9.01 10.70 -2.39
CA LYS A 206 -7.85 10.28 -3.17
C LYS A 206 -6.61 11.00 -2.68
N THR A 207 -5.47 10.32 -2.72
CA THR A 207 -4.18 10.91 -2.35
C THR A 207 -3.27 11.05 -3.56
N GLU A 208 -2.45 12.10 -3.55
CA GLU A 208 -1.33 12.31 -4.47
C GLU A 208 -0.01 12.12 -3.73
N TYR A 209 1.04 11.74 -4.46
CA TYR A 209 2.42 11.56 -3.96
C TYR A 209 2.61 10.42 -2.94
N PHE A 210 1.58 9.66 -2.62
CA PHE A 210 1.74 8.49 -1.76
C PHE A 210 2.39 7.32 -2.51
N ILE A 211 1.94 7.04 -3.72
CA ILE A 211 2.47 6.02 -4.62
C ILE A 211 2.41 6.53 -6.05
N ASP A 212 3.27 6.01 -6.95
CA ASP A 212 3.16 6.32 -8.38
C ASP A 212 1.81 5.84 -8.92
N SER A 213 1.11 6.74 -9.61
CA SER A 213 -0.19 6.45 -10.19
C SER A 213 -0.18 5.34 -11.25
N LYS A 214 0.98 5.03 -11.83
CA LYS A 214 1.16 3.88 -12.74
C LYS A 214 1.12 2.54 -11.97
N ILE A 215 1.59 2.53 -10.72
CA ILE A 215 1.65 1.34 -9.86
C ILE A 215 0.31 1.09 -9.16
N GLY A 216 -0.29 2.15 -8.63
CA GLY A 216 -1.51 2.02 -7.84
C GLY A 216 -2.13 3.35 -7.42
N ASP A 217 -3.09 3.27 -6.52
CA ASP A 217 -3.64 4.42 -5.81
C ASP A 217 -3.81 4.12 -4.31
N ILE A 218 -3.80 5.17 -3.49
CA ILE A 218 -4.11 5.09 -2.07
C ILE A 218 -5.25 6.04 -1.78
N ARG A 219 -6.21 5.55 -0.99
CA ARG A 219 -7.41 6.30 -0.62
C ARG A 219 -7.69 6.20 0.86
N LEU A 220 -8.12 7.32 1.44
CA LEU A 220 -8.70 7.35 2.77
C LEU A 220 -10.21 7.08 2.68
N TYR A 221 -10.66 5.97 3.26
CA TYR A 221 -12.06 5.57 3.28
C TYR A 221 -12.77 6.02 4.55
N LYS A 222 -13.93 6.72 4.41
CA LYS A 222 -14.77 7.15 5.52
C LYS A 222 -15.31 5.96 6.32
N SER A 223 -15.99 5.03 5.65
CA SER A 223 -16.69 3.93 6.30
C SER A 223 -15.77 2.94 7.00
N LYS A 224 -14.58 2.72 6.43
CA LYS A 224 -13.59 1.79 6.96
C LYS A 224 -12.58 2.47 7.90
N LYS A 225 -12.57 3.81 7.92
CA LYS A 225 -11.65 4.65 8.72
C LYS A 225 -10.20 4.21 8.59
N ARG A 226 -9.74 4.03 7.33
CA ARG A 226 -8.40 3.54 7.03
C ARG A 226 -7.91 3.97 5.65
N LEU A 227 -6.58 4.02 5.49
CA LEU A 227 -5.92 4.12 4.20
C LEU A 227 -5.92 2.75 3.53
N GLU A 228 -6.28 2.69 2.26
CA GLU A 228 -6.28 1.47 1.46
C GLU A 228 -5.46 1.62 0.19
N LEU A 229 -4.61 0.63 -0.05
CA LEU A 229 -3.82 0.47 -1.26
C LEU A 229 -4.60 -0.36 -2.28
N ARG A 230 -4.56 0.09 -3.54
CA ARG A 230 -4.97 -0.66 -4.73
C ARG A 230 -3.83 -0.68 -5.72
N LEU A 231 -3.43 -1.85 -6.16
CA LEU A 231 -2.43 -2.03 -7.21
C LEU A 231 -3.09 -2.12 -8.58
N LYS A 232 -2.47 -1.56 -9.60
CA LYS A 232 -2.91 -1.64 -11.00
C LYS A 232 -2.27 -2.84 -11.70
N ASN A 233 -2.95 -3.37 -12.71
CA ASN A 233 -2.51 -4.59 -13.41
C ASN A 233 -1.18 -4.43 -14.15
N ASN A 234 -0.84 -3.22 -14.59
CA ASN A 234 0.42 -2.98 -15.27
C ASN A 234 1.66 -3.21 -14.40
N ILE A 235 1.49 -3.26 -13.06
CA ILE A 235 2.59 -3.60 -12.16
C ILE A 235 3.17 -4.99 -12.43
N ILE A 236 2.38 -5.95 -12.95
CA ILE A 236 2.86 -7.30 -13.27
C ILE A 236 3.85 -7.35 -14.44
N TYR A 237 4.04 -6.25 -15.15
CA TYR A 237 5.01 -6.12 -16.24
C TYR A 237 6.29 -5.38 -15.82
N ASP A 238 6.41 -4.99 -14.54
CA ASP A 238 7.61 -4.33 -14.03
C ASP A 238 8.76 -5.34 -13.86
N THR A 239 9.98 -4.87 -14.02
CA THR A 239 11.20 -5.69 -13.90
C THR A 239 11.48 -6.17 -12.47
N ASN A 240 10.92 -5.50 -11.48
CA ASN A 240 11.07 -5.86 -10.06
C ASN A 240 10.03 -6.88 -9.59
N ILE A 241 9.17 -7.38 -10.48
CA ILE A 241 8.20 -8.40 -10.13
C ILE A 241 8.83 -9.79 -10.18
N VAL A 242 8.48 -10.61 -9.21
CA VAL A 242 8.89 -12.02 -9.16
C VAL A 242 7.68 -12.89 -9.43
N ASN A 243 7.72 -13.71 -10.49
CA ASN A 243 6.74 -14.79 -10.68
C ASN A 243 7.08 -15.93 -9.73
N LEU A 244 6.16 -16.23 -8.81
CA LEU A 244 6.33 -17.28 -7.81
C LEU A 244 5.76 -18.62 -8.30
N TYR A 245 4.63 -18.61 -9.03
CA TYR A 245 3.94 -19.80 -9.47
C TYR A 245 3.06 -19.50 -10.69
N THR A 246 3.02 -20.46 -11.62
CA THR A 246 2.08 -20.46 -12.77
C THR A 246 1.16 -21.66 -12.66
N ILE A 247 -0.14 -21.44 -12.76
CA ILE A 247 -1.17 -22.47 -12.77
C ILE A 247 -1.29 -23.00 -14.20
N GLU A 248 -1.01 -24.27 -14.39
CA GLU A 248 -1.12 -24.98 -15.67
C GLU A 248 -2.56 -25.36 -16.02
#